data_36350c125073d0b1060ba584bfb2ddf7
#
_entry.id   36350c125073d0b1060ba584bfb2ddf7
#
_cell.length_a   1.000
_cell.length_b   1.000
_cell.length_c   1.000
_cell.angle_alpha   90.00
_cell.angle_beta   90.00
_cell.angle_gamma   90.00
#
_symmetry.space_group_name_H-M   'P 1'
#
loop_
_entity.id
_entity.type
_entity.pdbx_description
1 polymer ?
#
loop_
_entity_poly.entity_id
_entity_poly.type
_entity_poly.pdbx_seq_one_letter_code
_entity_poly.pdbx_strand_id
1 'polypeptide(L)'
;MVVCTISALLQFICTLIMGDKERTFIMIKPDGVQRGLIGKIIQRFEEKGFKLVAMKMVWPTEEHMKKHYADLSSKPFFSTLVNYMSTSGPVVPMVWEGLNVVKTGRVMLGETNPRDSAPGTIRGDYCVAIGRNVIHGSDSVESAKKEIDLWFGQKEVIDYTPTSEKWIYE
;
A
#
# COMPACT_ATOMS: atom_id res chain seq x y z
N MET A 1 34.45 21.01 19.87
CA MET A 1 34.38 20.06 18.73
C MET A 1 33.92 18.65 19.07
N VAL A 2 33.87 18.21 20.33
CA VAL A 2 33.49 16.84 20.73
C VAL A 2 31.98 16.64 20.88
N VAL A 3 31.19 17.68 21.11
CA VAL A 3 29.74 17.58 21.33
C VAL A 3 28.96 17.31 20.04
N CYS A 4 29.48 17.76 18.87
CA CYS A 4 28.83 17.59 17.57
C CYS A 4 28.92 16.13 17.06
N THR A 5 29.97 15.40 17.45
CA THR A 5 30.23 14.02 17.01
C THR A 5 29.40 13.01 17.78
N ILE A 6 29.09 13.28 19.06
CA ILE A 6 28.26 12.40 19.91
C ILE A 6 26.79 12.46 19.45
N SER A 7 26.29 13.64 19.11
CA SER A 7 24.93 13.81 18.56
C SER A 7 24.75 13.09 17.22
N ALA A 8 25.74 13.21 16.31
CA ALA A 8 25.71 12.52 15.01
C ALA A 8 25.80 10.99 15.17
N LEU A 9 26.61 10.50 16.12
CA LEU A 9 26.72 9.07 16.42
C LEU A 9 25.44 8.51 17.04
N LEU A 10 24.81 9.23 17.99
CA LEU A 10 23.51 8.86 18.54
C LEU A 10 22.41 8.85 17.46
N GLN A 11 22.41 9.84 16.58
CA GLN A 11 21.46 9.90 15.45
C GLN A 11 21.68 8.73 14.48
N PHE A 12 22.93 8.38 14.19
CA PHE A 12 23.29 7.25 13.34
C PHE A 12 22.93 5.90 13.97
N ILE A 13 23.15 5.74 15.29
CA ILE A 13 22.75 4.55 16.05
C ILE A 13 21.22 4.46 16.15
N CYS A 14 20.53 5.58 16.35
CA CYS A 14 19.07 5.64 16.35
C CYS A 14 18.47 5.22 14.98
N THR A 15 19.06 5.67 13.89
CA THR A 15 18.65 5.27 12.52
C THR A 15 18.94 3.78 12.24
N LEU A 16 20.03 3.23 12.81
CA LEU A 16 20.36 1.80 12.70
C LEU A 16 19.44 0.89 13.52
N ILE A 17 18.90 1.40 14.63
CA ILE A 17 17.98 0.66 15.53
C ILE A 17 16.53 0.83 15.10
N MET A 18 16.19 1.99 14.59
CA MET A 18 14.84 2.34 14.09
C MET A 18 14.79 2.19 12.58
N GLY A 19 14.90 1.08 11.98
CA GLY A 19 14.87 0.90 10.50
C GLY A 19 14.21 2.06 9.74
N ASP A 20 14.65 2.34 8.52
CA ASP A 20 14.12 3.45 7.73
C ASP A 20 12.62 3.31 7.53
N LYS A 21 11.86 4.39 7.75
CA LYS A 21 10.45 4.45 7.36
C LYS A 21 10.40 4.32 5.84
N GLU A 22 9.65 3.35 5.39
CA GLU A 22 9.45 3.09 3.97
C GLU A 22 8.02 3.42 3.54
N ARG A 23 7.76 3.42 2.24
CA ARG A 23 6.42 3.64 1.67
C ARG A 23 5.96 2.41 0.92
N THR A 24 4.66 2.12 1.00
CA THR A 24 4.00 1.09 0.20
C THR A 24 2.87 1.67 -0.60
N PHE A 25 2.62 1.09 -1.77
CA PHE A 25 1.43 1.38 -2.56
C PHE A 25 0.34 0.36 -2.23
N ILE A 26 -0.83 0.85 -1.89
CA ILE A 26 -2.04 0.05 -1.61
C ILE A 26 -3.15 0.57 -2.51
N MET A 27 -3.90 -0.33 -3.16
CA MET A 27 -5.01 0.08 -4.00
C MET A 27 -6.25 -0.75 -3.72
N ILE A 28 -7.34 -0.09 -3.35
CA ILE A 28 -8.65 -0.73 -3.26
C ILE A 28 -9.18 -0.92 -4.67
N LYS A 29 -9.51 -2.16 -5.01
CA LYS A 29 -10.00 -2.57 -6.33
C LYS A 29 -11.47 -2.21 -6.53
N PRO A 30 -12.00 -2.30 -7.77
CA PRO A 30 -13.40 -1.95 -8.03
C PRO A 30 -14.40 -2.68 -7.13
N ASP A 31 -14.20 -3.96 -6.85
CA ASP A 31 -15.06 -4.75 -5.95
C ASP A 31 -15.04 -4.26 -4.50
N GLY A 32 -13.88 -3.81 -4.00
CA GLY A 32 -13.78 -3.18 -2.67
C GLY A 32 -14.52 -1.84 -2.60
N VAL A 33 -14.44 -1.04 -3.66
CA VAL A 33 -15.18 0.23 -3.78
C VAL A 33 -16.68 -0.01 -3.85
N GLN A 34 -17.13 -0.87 -4.76
CA GLN A 34 -18.55 -1.21 -4.96
C GLN A 34 -19.21 -1.81 -3.71
N ARG A 35 -18.44 -2.50 -2.89
CA ARG A 35 -18.90 -3.09 -1.62
C ARG A 35 -18.83 -2.14 -0.43
N GLY A 36 -18.42 -0.87 -0.62
CA GLY A 36 -18.35 0.12 0.46
C GLY A 36 -17.29 -0.19 1.52
N LEU A 37 -16.17 -0.83 1.12
CA LEU A 37 -15.12 -1.26 2.05
C LEU A 37 -14.01 -0.23 2.24
N ILE A 38 -14.06 0.94 1.57
CA ILE A 38 -12.99 1.95 1.58
C ILE A 38 -12.64 2.35 3.02
N GLY A 39 -13.62 2.84 3.78
CA GLY A 39 -13.39 3.30 5.16
C GLY A 39 -12.86 2.21 6.08
N LYS A 40 -13.39 0.97 5.96
CA LYS A 40 -12.93 -0.17 6.76
C LYS A 40 -11.48 -0.54 6.49
N ILE A 41 -11.05 -0.46 5.23
CA ILE A 41 -9.67 -0.77 4.83
C ILE A 41 -8.73 0.34 5.32
N ILE A 42 -9.08 1.62 5.12
CA ILE A 42 -8.31 2.76 5.62
C ILE A 42 -8.11 2.65 7.13
N GLN A 43 -9.20 2.44 7.87
CA GLN A 43 -9.18 2.30 9.32
C GLN A 43 -8.18 1.23 9.80
N ARG A 44 -8.07 0.09 9.09
CA ARG A 44 -7.13 -0.98 9.43
C ARG A 44 -5.66 -0.52 9.37
N PHE A 45 -5.32 0.29 8.39
CA PHE A 45 -3.96 0.84 8.24
C PHE A 45 -3.69 1.94 9.27
N GLU A 46 -4.66 2.81 9.54
CA GLU A 46 -4.56 3.86 10.57
C GLU A 46 -4.46 3.27 11.98
N GLU A 47 -5.29 2.29 12.33
CA GLU A 47 -5.24 1.57 13.61
C GLU A 47 -3.91 0.85 13.82
N LYS A 48 -3.26 0.39 12.75
CA LYS A 48 -1.92 -0.19 12.81
C LYS A 48 -0.83 0.84 13.13
N GLY A 49 -1.13 2.13 12.97
CA GLY A 49 -0.19 3.23 13.18
C GLY A 49 0.56 3.67 11.92
N PHE A 50 0.13 3.23 10.73
CA PHE A 50 0.70 3.71 9.48
C PHE A 50 0.16 5.09 9.10
N LYS A 51 0.99 5.91 8.45
CA LYS A 51 0.67 7.26 8.01
C LYS A 51 0.21 7.24 6.56
N LEU A 52 -1.00 7.76 6.30
CA LEU A 52 -1.51 7.99 4.95
C LEU A 52 -0.86 9.26 4.37
N VAL A 53 -0.12 9.14 3.27
CA VAL A 53 0.59 10.28 2.66
C VAL A 53 0.07 10.65 1.27
N ALA A 54 -0.72 9.79 0.63
CA ALA A 54 -1.47 10.11 -0.59
C ALA A 54 -2.69 9.19 -0.73
N MET A 55 -3.77 9.74 -1.29
CA MET A 55 -4.98 8.99 -1.64
C MET A 55 -5.75 9.72 -2.72
N LYS A 56 -6.32 8.98 -3.65
CA LYS A 56 -7.30 9.51 -4.61
C LYS A 56 -8.27 8.44 -5.08
N MET A 57 -9.41 8.84 -5.60
CA MET A 57 -10.33 7.95 -6.30
C MET A 57 -10.28 8.24 -7.78
N VAL A 58 -10.02 7.24 -8.59
CA VAL A 58 -9.91 7.38 -10.04
C VAL A 58 -10.55 6.21 -10.77
N TRP A 59 -11.04 6.46 -11.98
CA TRP A 59 -11.40 5.40 -12.93
C TRP A 59 -10.20 5.21 -13.86
N PRO A 60 -9.42 4.14 -13.70
CA PRO A 60 -8.18 3.99 -14.47
C PRO A 60 -8.48 3.62 -15.93
N THR A 61 -7.63 4.08 -16.84
CA THR A 61 -7.68 3.66 -18.24
C THR A 61 -7.07 2.25 -18.41
N GLU A 62 -7.45 1.56 -19.49
CA GLU A 62 -6.86 0.27 -19.84
C GLU A 62 -5.33 0.37 -20.00
N GLU A 63 -4.85 1.44 -20.65
CA GLU A 63 -3.41 1.69 -20.82
C GLU A 63 -2.68 1.82 -19.47
N HIS A 64 -3.28 2.56 -18.53
CA HIS A 64 -2.72 2.72 -17.19
C HIS A 64 -2.65 1.38 -16.45
N MET A 65 -3.69 0.55 -16.57
CA MET A 65 -3.71 -0.79 -15.97
C MET A 65 -2.71 -1.74 -16.61
N LYS A 66 -2.49 -1.64 -17.94
CA LYS A 66 -1.42 -2.40 -18.63
C LYS A 66 -0.03 -2.04 -18.10
N LYS A 67 0.22 -0.76 -17.79
CA LYS A 67 1.48 -0.31 -17.19
C LYS A 67 1.63 -0.82 -15.76
N HIS A 68 0.55 -0.73 -14.97
CA HIS A 68 0.55 -1.18 -13.57
C HIS A 68 0.82 -2.69 -13.44
N TYR A 69 0.25 -3.50 -14.32
CA TYR A 69 0.42 -4.96 -14.33
C TYR A 69 1.43 -5.46 -15.36
N ALA A 70 2.36 -4.62 -15.82
CA ALA A 70 3.31 -4.97 -16.90
C ALA A 70 4.10 -6.26 -16.61
N ASP A 71 4.49 -6.49 -15.37
CA ASP A 71 5.21 -7.70 -14.94
C ASP A 71 4.38 -8.99 -15.05
N LEU A 72 3.05 -8.87 -15.23
CA LEU A 72 2.12 -9.98 -15.45
C LEU A 72 1.74 -10.17 -16.91
N SER A 73 2.32 -9.41 -17.84
CA SER A 73 1.93 -9.39 -19.25
C SER A 73 1.98 -10.74 -19.97
N SER A 74 2.87 -11.66 -19.53
CA SER A 74 2.98 -13.03 -20.05
C SER A 74 1.98 -14.02 -19.45
N LYS A 75 1.20 -13.62 -18.44
CA LYS A 75 0.26 -14.52 -17.78
C LYS A 75 -1.07 -14.62 -18.53
N PRO A 76 -1.69 -15.82 -18.61
CA PRO A 76 -2.92 -16.03 -19.38
C PRO A 76 -4.11 -15.19 -18.87
N PHE A 77 -4.11 -14.78 -17.62
CA PHE A 77 -5.18 -13.95 -17.04
C PHE A 77 -4.96 -12.43 -17.18
N PHE A 78 -3.84 -11.98 -17.77
CA PHE A 78 -3.48 -10.56 -17.86
C PHE A 78 -4.58 -9.69 -18.49
N SER A 79 -5.06 -10.07 -19.67
CA SER A 79 -6.09 -9.29 -20.36
C SER A 79 -7.41 -9.22 -19.58
N THR A 80 -7.79 -10.31 -18.91
CA THR A 80 -8.99 -10.35 -18.06
C THR A 80 -8.83 -9.45 -16.83
N LEU A 81 -7.64 -9.45 -16.22
CA LEU A 81 -7.33 -8.58 -15.08
C LEU A 81 -7.37 -7.10 -15.49
N VAL A 82 -6.69 -6.75 -16.58
CA VAL A 82 -6.67 -5.37 -17.10
C VAL A 82 -8.07 -4.87 -17.40
N ASN A 83 -8.86 -5.67 -18.14
CA ASN A 83 -10.26 -5.33 -18.48
C ASN A 83 -11.09 -5.14 -17.19
N TYR A 84 -11.01 -6.07 -16.24
CA TYR A 84 -11.71 -5.96 -14.98
C TYR A 84 -11.37 -4.66 -14.23
N MET A 85 -10.08 -4.34 -14.11
CA MET A 85 -9.63 -3.16 -13.36
C MET A 85 -9.98 -1.84 -14.02
N SER A 86 -10.14 -1.81 -15.36
CA SER A 86 -10.43 -0.59 -16.11
C SER A 86 -11.92 -0.36 -16.40
N THR A 87 -12.76 -1.42 -16.34
CA THR A 87 -14.18 -1.32 -16.74
C THR A 87 -15.18 -1.54 -15.61
N SER A 88 -14.77 -2.16 -14.47
CA SER A 88 -15.71 -2.56 -13.42
C SER A 88 -16.00 -1.47 -12.37
N GLY A 89 -15.35 -0.33 -12.43
CA GLY A 89 -15.57 0.79 -11.52
C GLY A 89 -14.28 1.52 -11.13
N PRO A 90 -14.41 2.54 -10.29
CA PRO A 90 -13.26 3.28 -9.80
C PRO A 90 -12.42 2.43 -8.83
N VAL A 91 -11.18 2.84 -8.65
CA VAL A 91 -10.23 2.30 -7.67
C VAL A 91 -9.78 3.40 -6.70
N VAL A 92 -9.24 3.02 -5.56
CA VAL A 92 -8.66 3.98 -4.59
C VAL A 92 -7.20 3.62 -4.37
N PRO A 93 -6.27 4.19 -5.16
CA PRO A 93 -4.84 4.11 -4.89
C PRO A 93 -4.49 4.97 -3.68
N MET A 94 -3.59 4.45 -2.84
CA MET A 94 -3.11 5.06 -1.60
C MET A 94 -1.61 4.85 -1.45
N VAL A 95 -0.95 5.75 -0.74
CA VAL A 95 0.45 5.58 -0.30
C VAL A 95 0.47 5.64 1.22
N TRP A 96 0.99 4.60 1.84
CA TRP A 96 1.17 4.48 3.28
C TRP A 96 2.64 4.48 3.63
N GLU A 97 2.99 5.18 4.72
CA GLU A 97 4.36 5.31 5.22
C GLU A 97 4.46 4.74 6.63
N GLY A 98 5.54 4.02 6.93
CA GLY A 98 5.82 3.49 8.24
C GLY A 98 6.97 2.49 8.26
N LEU A 99 7.34 2.03 9.45
CA LEU A 99 8.38 1.03 9.63
C LEU A 99 7.91 -0.34 9.10
N ASN A 100 8.68 -0.94 8.18
CA ASN A 100 8.34 -2.22 7.53
C ASN A 100 6.93 -2.25 6.90
N VAL A 101 6.42 -1.10 6.41
CA VAL A 101 5.04 -0.99 5.92
C VAL A 101 4.76 -1.86 4.70
N VAL A 102 5.75 -2.13 3.85
CA VAL A 102 5.58 -3.03 2.69
C VAL A 102 5.26 -4.44 3.16
N LYS A 103 6.14 -5.02 3.98
CA LYS A 103 5.97 -6.39 4.50
C LYS A 103 4.73 -6.51 5.38
N THR A 104 4.54 -5.58 6.31
CA THR A 104 3.39 -5.60 7.23
C THR A 104 2.09 -5.36 6.46
N GLY A 105 2.07 -4.45 5.50
CA GLY A 105 0.94 -4.22 4.61
C GLY A 105 0.52 -5.51 3.90
N ARG A 106 1.47 -6.25 3.31
CA ARG A 106 1.19 -7.56 2.68
C ARG A 106 0.57 -8.57 3.65
N VAL A 107 1.07 -8.65 4.89
CA VAL A 107 0.48 -9.51 5.94
C VAL A 107 -0.95 -9.07 6.28
N MET A 108 -1.20 -7.76 6.39
CA MET A 108 -2.54 -7.22 6.65
C MET A 108 -3.52 -7.50 5.51
N LEU A 109 -3.04 -7.51 4.26
CA LEU A 109 -3.86 -7.86 3.10
C LEU A 109 -4.27 -9.34 3.12
N GLY A 110 -3.39 -10.21 3.53
CA GLY A 110 -3.52 -11.66 3.36
C GLY A 110 -3.04 -12.16 1.99
N GLU A 111 -3.16 -13.45 1.76
CA GLU A 111 -2.71 -14.12 0.54
C GLU A 111 -3.52 -13.71 -0.69
N THR A 112 -2.93 -13.80 -1.88
CA THR A 112 -3.60 -13.43 -3.14
C THR A 112 -4.87 -14.24 -3.36
N ASN A 113 -4.84 -15.52 -3.03
CA ASN A 113 -6.02 -16.35 -2.97
C ASN A 113 -6.67 -16.22 -1.58
N PRO A 114 -7.90 -15.70 -1.46
CA PRO A 114 -8.57 -15.53 -0.16
C PRO A 114 -8.74 -16.83 0.65
N ARG A 115 -8.77 -17.98 0.00
CA ARG A 115 -8.89 -19.29 0.68
C ARG A 115 -7.68 -19.62 1.55
N ASP A 116 -6.53 -19.04 1.21
CA ASP A 116 -5.25 -19.24 1.92
C ASP A 116 -4.99 -18.11 2.93
N SER A 117 -5.90 -17.10 2.99
CA SER A 117 -5.80 -15.94 3.86
C SER A 117 -6.30 -16.26 5.26
N ALA A 118 -5.51 -15.96 6.28
CA ALA A 118 -5.93 -16.12 7.67
C ALA A 118 -7.08 -15.15 8.02
N PRO A 119 -8.02 -15.56 8.88
CA PRO A 119 -8.98 -14.64 9.52
C PRO A 119 -8.24 -13.47 10.18
N GLY A 120 -8.83 -12.29 10.14
CA GLY A 120 -8.21 -11.05 10.63
C GLY A 120 -7.39 -10.33 9.55
N THR A 121 -7.06 -10.94 8.41
CA THR A 121 -6.54 -10.25 7.24
C THR A 121 -7.67 -9.66 6.40
N ILE A 122 -7.37 -8.63 5.59
CA ILE A 122 -8.40 -7.98 4.76
C ILE A 122 -9.08 -8.98 3.81
N ARG A 123 -8.30 -9.84 3.16
CA ARG A 123 -8.85 -10.85 2.25
C ARG A 123 -9.50 -12.01 2.99
N GLY A 124 -8.97 -12.41 4.15
CA GLY A 124 -9.59 -13.42 5.00
C GLY A 124 -10.97 -13.03 5.52
N ASP A 125 -11.13 -11.74 5.84
CA ASP A 125 -12.37 -11.21 6.38
C ASP A 125 -13.41 -10.84 5.30
N TYR A 126 -12.92 -10.36 4.12
CA TYR A 126 -13.81 -9.75 3.12
C TYR A 126 -13.90 -10.49 1.79
N CYS A 127 -13.11 -11.54 1.54
CA CYS A 127 -13.03 -12.16 0.22
C CYS A 127 -13.29 -13.66 0.28
N VAL A 128 -13.91 -14.19 -0.78
CA VAL A 128 -14.12 -15.64 -0.98
C VAL A 128 -13.56 -16.15 -2.32
N ALA A 129 -13.30 -15.24 -3.28
CA ALA A 129 -12.87 -15.60 -4.62
C ALA A 129 -11.66 -14.78 -5.05
N ILE A 130 -10.67 -15.44 -5.68
CA ILE A 130 -9.41 -14.85 -6.11
C ILE A 130 -9.62 -13.69 -7.11
N GLY A 131 -10.60 -13.78 -7.99
CA GLY A 131 -10.90 -12.74 -8.98
C GLY A 131 -11.60 -11.51 -8.39
N ARG A 132 -11.99 -11.54 -7.11
CA ARG A 132 -12.67 -10.47 -6.37
C ARG A 132 -12.06 -10.40 -4.97
N ASN A 133 -10.77 -10.02 -4.91
CA ASN A 133 -9.96 -10.03 -3.69
C ASN A 133 -9.65 -8.62 -3.14
N VAL A 134 -10.48 -7.66 -3.44
CA VAL A 134 -10.74 -6.29 -2.96
C VAL A 134 -9.55 -5.33 -2.94
N ILE A 135 -8.33 -5.80 -2.85
CA ILE A 135 -7.17 -4.95 -2.57
C ILE A 135 -5.90 -5.44 -3.27
N HIS A 136 -5.04 -4.51 -3.65
CA HIS A 136 -3.67 -4.74 -4.12
C HIS A 136 -2.70 -4.04 -3.17
N GLY A 137 -1.51 -4.59 -3.00
CA GLY A 137 -0.39 -3.96 -2.31
C GLY A 137 0.94 -4.42 -2.88
N SER A 138 1.90 -3.52 -2.90
CA SER A 138 3.26 -3.79 -3.37
C SER A 138 3.89 -4.96 -2.62
N ASP A 139 4.69 -5.75 -3.32
CA ASP A 139 5.37 -6.94 -2.78
C ASP A 139 6.82 -6.67 -2.35
N SER A 140 7.38 -5.54 -2.75
CA SER A 140 8.72 -5.08 -2.39
C SER A 140 8.79 -3.56 -2.34
N VAL A 141 9.87 -3.02 -1.78
CA VAL A 141 10.15 -1.57 -1.76
C VAL A 141 10.33 -1.04 -3.19
N GLU A 142 10.98 -1.81 -4.06
CA GLU A 142 11.17 -1.47 -5.47
C GLU A 142 9.85 -1.41 -6.22
N SER A 143 8.97 -2.39 -6.03
CA SER A 143 7.62 -2.40 -6.61
C SER A 143 6.81 -1.22 -6.09
N ALA A 144 6.88 -0.95 -4.78
CA ALA A 144 6.21 0.20 -4.17
C ALA A 144 6.62 1.51 -4.82
N LYS A 145 7.92 1.74 -5.02
CA LYS A 145 8.43 2.94 -5.66
C LYS A 145 7.90 3.09 -7.09
N LYS A 146 7.98 2.03 -7.91
CA LYS A 146 7.47 2.03 -9.29
C LYS A 146 5.97 2.32 -9.35
N GLU A 147 5.20 1.70 -8.47
CA GLU A 147 3.74 1.88 -8.41
C GLU A 147 3.36 3.27 -7.92
N ILE A 148 4.05 3.81 -6.91
CA ILE A 148 3.85 5.19 -6.43
C ILE A 148 4.15 6.19 -7.56
N ASP A 149 5.29 6.06 -8.24
CA ASP A 149 5.68 6.94 -9.35
C ASP A 149 4.70 6.85 -10.54
N LEU A 150 4.09 5.67 -10.79
CA LEU A 150 3.08 5.49 -11.83
C LEU A 150 1.75 6.18 -11.49
N TRP A 151 1.34 6.12 -10.22
CA TRP A 151 0.01 6.57 -9.81
C TRP A 151 -0.03 7.99 -9.29
N PHE A 152 1.05 8.50 -8.71
CA PHE A 152 1.09 9.80 -8.05
C PHE A 152 2.19 10.68 -8.62
N GLY A 153 1.85 11.95 -8.87
CA GLY A 153 2.86 12.98 -9.11
C GLY A 153 3.62 13.33 -7.83
N GLN A 154 4.83 13.85 -7.96
CA GLN A 154 5.69 14.19 -6.81
C GLN A 154 5.00 15.09 -5.77
N LYS A 155 4.10 15.98 -6.20
CA LYS A 155 3.37 16.89 -5.32
C LYS A 155 2.10 16.30 -4.70
N GLU A 156 1.68 15.12 -5.15
CA GLU A 156 0.50 14.43 -4.62
C GLU A 156 0.82 13.60 -3.37
N VAL A 157 2.10 13.31 -3.13
CA VAL A 157 2.57 12.62 -1.92
C VAL A 157 3.00 13.66 -0.91
N ILE A 158 2.24 13.77 0.18
CA ILE A 158 2.41 14.82 1.20
C ILE A 158 3.38 14.33 2.29
N ASP A 159 4.31 15.18 2.67
CA ASP A 159 5.15 14.96 3.84
C ASP A 159 4.63 15.78 5.02
N TYR A 160 4.35 15.09 6.14
CA TYR A 160 3.91 15.72 7.39
C TYR A 160 4.22 14.80 8.58
N THR A 161 4.31 15.37 9.78
CA THR A 161 4.53 14.61 11.01
C THR A 161 3.23 14.56 11.81
N PRO A 162 2.58 13.38 11.96
CA PRO A 162 1.39 13.27 12.79
C PRO A 162 1.76 13.49 14.28
N THR A 163 0.86 14.15 15.02
CA THR A 163 1.08 14.40 16.46
C THR A 163 1.14 13.12 17.29
N SER A 164 0.58 12.04 16.79
CA SER A 164 0.61 10.69 17.40
C SER A 164 1.91 9.94 17.18
N GLU A 165 2.83 10.42 16.35
CA GLU A 165 4.05 9.69 15.97
C GLU A 165 4.88 9.25 17.17
N LYS A 166 5.04 10.11 18.16
CA LYS A 166 5.75 9.83 19.42
C LYS A 166 5.10 8.77 20.33
N TRP A 167 3.89 8.33 19.99
CA TRP A 167 3.18 7.26 20.69
C TRP A 167 3.20 5.94 19.91
N ILE A 168 3.74 5.95 18.68
CA ILE A 168 3.81 4.80 17.78
C ILE A 168 5.27 4.33 17.66
N TYR A 169 6.20 5.28 17.64
CA TYR A 169 7.64 5.05 17.49
C TYR A 169 8.40 5.56 18.72
N GLU A 170 9.48 4.87 19.06
CA GLU A 170 10.42 5.25 20.13
C GLU A 170 11.40 6.35 19.70
#